data_4661aef235cb50cfcbdcd3cb2ab8c16e
#
_entry.id   4661aef235cb50cfcbdcd3cb2ab8c16e
#
_cell.length_a   1.000
_cell.length_b   1.000
_cell.length_c   1.000
_cell.angle_alpha   90.00
_cell.angle_beta   90.00
_cell.angle_gamma   90.00
#
_symmetry.space_group_name_H-M   'P 1'
#
loop_
_entity.id
_entity.type
_entity.pdbx_description
1 polymer ?
#
loop_
_entity_poly.entity_id
_entity_poly.type
_entity_poly.pdbx_seq_one_letter_code
_entity_poly.pdbx_strand_id
1 'polypeptide(L)'
;MGELSRTLSSSEPLCVLDLGATSPNNIRYFTERGHKCYSEDVLLASVDPSLVTKDDEGNQVLDEKRFLAENLVYPAAHFDLVFCWNLADYMDESLVKPVVARLWSVLKPGGMLLAFFHTKDAGADAPCYRYHIINQDALEMQHIVAHPEAGRRPGSTARETGAKANFRLQRVFNNRHIENLFRDFASIKFFLARDNVREVLVVR
;
A
#
# COMPACT_ATOMS: atom_id res chain seq x y z
N MET A 1 -8.29 -12.12 -7.27
CA MET A 1 -7.15 -12.58 -8.10
C MET A 1 -7.51 -12.90 -9.55
N GLY A 2 -8.60 -13.59 -9.89
CA GLY A 2 -8.86 -14.04 -11.28
C GLY A 2 -8.95 -12.96 -12.37
N GLU A 3 -9.41 -11.76 -12.06
CA GLU A 3 -9.49 -10.65 -13.01
C GLU A 3 -8.11 -9.98 -13.20
N LEU A 4 -7.40 -9.82 -12.11
CA LEU A 4 -6.01 -9.36 -12.10
C LEU A 4 -5.08 -10.34 -12.84
N SER A 5 -5.31 -11.65 -12.67
CA SER A 5 -4.55 -12.71 -13.34
C SER A 5 -4.66 -12.62 -14.86
N ARG A 6 -5.84 -12.28 -15.40
CA ARG A 6 -6.02 -12.06 -16.84
C ARG A 6 -5.20 -10.87 -17.36
N THR A 7 -5.18 -9.78 -16.60
CA THR A 7 -4.38 -8.59 -16.97
C THR A 7 -2.88 -8.89 -16.90
N LEU A 8 -2.44 -9.60 -15.85
CA LEU A 8 -1.04 -10.02 -15.70
C LEU A 8 -0.59 -11.07 -16.74
N SER A 9 -1.53 -11.73 -17.39
CA SER A 9 -1.26 -12.68 -18.49
C SER A 9 -1.26 -12.00 -19.87
N SER A 10 -1.43 -10.66 -19.91
CA SER A 10 -1.29 -9.89 -21.14
C SER A 10 0.12 -10.04 -21.72
N SER A 11 0.21 -10.10 -23.03
CA SER A 11 1.49 -10.09 -23.76
C SER A 11 2.15 -8.71 -23.78
N GLU A 12 1.42 -7.66 -23.40
CA GLU A 12 1.96 -6.30 -23.35
C GLU A 12 2.67 -6.02 -22.04
N PRO A 13 3.85 -5.39 -22.05
CA PRO A 13 4.54 -4.97 -20.85
C PRO A 13 3.71 -3.99 -20.03
N LEU A 14 3.45 -4.33 -18.77
CA LEU A 14 2.73 -3.48 -17.82
C LEU A 14 3.71 -2.69 -16.95
N CYS A 15 3.27 -1.53 -16.50
CA CYS A 15 3.93 -0.73 -15.48
C CYS A 15 3.20 -0.95 -14.13
N VAL A 16 3.87 -1.57 -13.17
CA VAL A 16 3.31 -2.02 -11.90
C VAL A 16 3.93 -1.24 -10.75
N LEU A 17 3.11 -0.78 -9.80
CA LEU A 17 3.53 -0.17 -8.55
C LEU A 17 3.14 -1.08 -7.38
N ASP A 18 4.14 -1.51 -6.61
CA ASP A 18 3.99 -2.30 -5.39
C ASP A 18 4.25 -1.41 -4.16
N LEU A 19 3.20 -1.08 -3.41
CA LEU A 19 3.22 -0.14 -2.28
C LEU A 19 3.40 -0.81 -0.92
N GLY A 20 4.03 -1.94 -0.89
CA GLY A 20 4.33 -2.62 0.37
C GLY A 20 5.81 -2.57 0.73
N ALA A 21 6.13 -3.14 1.89
CA ALA A 21 7.52 -3.45 2.21
C ALA A 21 8.13 -4.28 1.07
N THR A 22 9.26 -3.82 0.54
CA THR A 22 9.87 -4.37 -0.68
C THR A 22 9.97 -5.89 -0.64
N SER A 23 9.42 -6.54 -1.67
CA SER A 23 9.42 -7.99 -1.85
C SER A 23 10.24 -8.37 -3.08
N PRO A 24 11.42 -9.01 -2.91
CA PRO A 24 12.18 -9.53 -4.05
C PRO A 24 11.36 -10.52 -4.90
N ASN A 25 10.45 -11.27 -4.29
CA ASN A 25 9.58 -12.21 -4.99
C ASN A 25 8.60 -11.47 -5.92
N ASN A 26 8.00 -10.37 -5.46
CA ASN A 26 7.09 -9.56 -6.29
C ASN A 26 7.85 -8.95 -7.47
N ILE A 27 9.01 -8.35 -7.21
CA ILE A 27 9.84 -7.77 -8.26
C ILE A 27 10.17 -8.84 -9.31
N ARG A 28 10.64 -10.01 -8.89
CA ARG A 28 10.93 -11.13 -9.78
C ARG A 28 9.71 -11.60 -10.54
N TYR A 29 8.58 -11.76 -9.85
CA TYR A 29 7.33 -12.22 -10.45
C TYR A 29 6.89 -11.35 -11.63
N PHE A 30 6.98 -10.02 -11.50
CA PHE A 30 6.62 -9.08 -12.56
C PHE A 30 7.69 -9.01 -13.65
N THR A 31 8.97 -8.91 -13.27
CA THR A 31 10.06 -8.73 -14.25
C THR A 31 10.29 -9.95 -15.12
N GLU A 32 10.14 -11.18 -14.59
CA GLU A 32 10.21 -12.42 -15.38
C GLU A 32 9.08 -12.54 -16.41
N ARG A 33 7.99 -11.78 -16.23
CA ARG A 33 6.85 -11.69 -17.19
C ARG A 33 6.97 -10.51 -18.13
N GLY A 34 8.09 -9.81 -18.11
CA GLY A 34 8.35 -8.66 -18.98
C GLY A 34 7.72 -7.35 -18.51
N HIS A 35 7.17 -7.28 -17.28
CA HIS A 35 6.59 -6.06 -16.73
C HIS A 35 7.66 -5.20 -16.04
N LYS A 36 7.41 -3.88 -15.98
CA LYS A 36 8.19 -2.96 -15.13
C LYS A 36 7.58 -2.91 -13.74
N CYS A 37 8.40 -3.16 -12.71
CA CYS A 37 7.97 -3.11 -11.32
C CYS A 37 8.67 -1.96 -10.59
N TYR A 38 7.87 -1.09 -9.98
CA TYR A 38 8.29 -0.07 -9.03
C TYR A 38 7.84 -0.52 -7.64
N SER A 39 8.71 -0.37 -6.66
CA SER A 39 8.40 -0.72 -5.26
C SER A 39 8.67 0.48 -4.37
N GLU A 40 7.69 0.81 -3.52
CA GLU A 40 7.78 1.92 -2.59
C GLU A 40 7.09 1.54 -1.26
N ASP A 41 7.80 1.62 -0.15
CA ASP A 41 7.24 1.36 1.18
C ASP A 41 6.61 2.62 1.76
N VAL A 42 5.43 2.94 1.24
CA VAL A 42 4.65 4.13 1.60
C VAL A 42 4.20 4.08 3.06
N LEU A 43 3.94 2.88 3.59
CA LEU A 43 3.55 2.72 4.99
C LEU A 43 4.71 3.05 5.93
N LEU A 44 5.91 2.59 5.63
CA LEU A 44 7.10 2.95 6.40
C LEU A 44 7.38 4.45 6.32
N ALA A 45 7.24 5.05 5.15
CA ALA A 45 7.40 6.48 4.96
C ALA A 45 6.37 7.30 5.78
N SER A 46 5.13 6.80 5.93
CA SER A 46 4.05 7.51 6.63
C SER A 46 4.25 7.65 8.14
N VAL A 47 5.15 6.87 8.73
CA VAL A 47 5.46 6.91 10.16
C VAL A 47 6.77 7.65 10.47
N ASP A 48 7.34 8.36 9.50
CA ASP A 48 8.55 9.17 9.72
C ASP A 48 8.23 10.31 10.71
N PRO A 49 8.92 10.38 11.86
CA PRO A 49 8.69 11.42 12.85
C PRO A 49 8.88 12.84 12.31
N SER A 50 9.65 13.02 11.26
CA SER A 50 9.88 14.33 10.62
C SER A 50 8.64 14.90 9.91
N LEU A 51 7.61 14.07 9.68
CA LEU A 51 6.34 14.50 9.11
C LEU A 51 5.43 15.16 10.15
N VAL A 52 5.71 15.01 11.44
CA VAL A 52 4.90 15.62 12.49
C VAL A 52 5.17 17.13 12.53
N THR A 53 4.13 17.92 12.34
CA THR A 53 4.13 19.39 12.41
C THR A 53 3.05 19.86 13.37
N LYS A 54 2.90 21.17 13.53
CA LYS A 54 1.83 21.76 14.33
C LYS A 54 0.88 22.54 13.43
N ASP A 55 -0.41 22.39 13.69
CA ASP A 55 -1.44 23.24 13.08
C ASP A 55 -1.47 24.64 13.73
N ASP A 56 -2.35 25.50 13.25
CA ASP A 56 -2.51 26.88 13.75
C ASP A 56 -2.98 26.94 15.22
N GLU A 57 -3.56 25.85 15.72
CA GLU A 57 -4.02 25.69 17.11
C GLU A 57 -2.94 25.06 18.01
N GLY A 58 -1.80 24.65 17.44
CA GLY A 58 -0.67 24.03 18.15
C GLY A 58 -0.78 22.51 18.34
N ASN A 59 -1.80 21.87 17.74
CA ASN A 59 -1.94 20.41 17.80
C ASN A 59 -0.94 19.74 16.86
N GLN A 60 -0.49 18.55 17.26
CA GLN A 60 0.35 17.75 16.37
C GLN A 60 -0.48 17.15 15.23
N VAL A 61 -0.06 17.39 14.01
CA VAL A 61 -0.66 16.89 12.77
C VAL A 61 0.43 16.37 11.83
N LEU A 62 0.06 15.51 10.88
CA LEU A 62 0.99 15.08 9.84
C LEU A 62 1.00 16.08 8.68
N ASP A 63 2.17 16.39 8.18
CA ASP A 63 2.36 17.22 6.99
C ASP A 63 2.07 16.39 5.72
N GLU A 64 0.79 16.32 5.36
CA GLU A 64 0.29 15.64 4.17
C GLU A 64 0.94 16.13 2.88
N LYS A 65 1.12 17.45 2.75
CA LYS A 65 1.70 18.04 1.54
C LYS A 65 3.14 17.63 1.36
N ARG A 66 3.91 17.66 2.44
CA ARG A 66 5.30 17.23 2.43
C ARG A 66 5.38 15.73 2.17
N PHE A 67 4.53 14.93 2.81
CA PHE A 67 4.47 13.49 2.57
C PHE A 67 4.29 13.15 1.09
N LEU A 68 3.29 13.77 0.41
CA LEU A 68 3.04 13.54 -1.02
C LEU A 68 4.08 14.17 -1.95
N ALA A 69 4.81 15.20 -1.49
CA ALA A 69 5.92 15.77 -2.25
C ALA A 69 7.17 14.89 -2.25
N GLU A 70 7.35 14.08 -1.21
CA GLU A 70 8.50 13.19 -1.02
C GLU A 70 8.19 11.75 -1.45
N ASN A 71 6.90 11.35 -1.48
CA ASN A 71 6.45 10.00 -1.78
C ASN A 71 5.43 9.98 -2.92
N LEU A 72 5.34 8.86 -3.63
CA LEU A 72 4.45 8.70 -4.79
C LEU A 72 4.71 9.74 -5.89
N VAL A 73 5.97 10.13 -6.07
CA VAL A 73 6.40 11.17 -7.03
C VAL A 73 6.54 10.54 -8.41
N TYR A 74 5.41 10.29 -9.06
CA TYR A 74 5.32 9.69 -10.40
C TYR A 74 4.50 10.58 -11.34
N PRO A 75 4.70 10.48 -12.66
CA PRO A 75 3.83 11.15 -13.63
C PRO A 75 2.37 10.70 -13.50
N ALA A 76 1.43 11.55 -13.88
CA ALA A 76 0.03 11.15 -14.02
C ALA A 76 -0.13 10.06 -15.09
N ALA A 77 -1.10 9.17 -14.91
CA ALA A 77 -1.41 8.08 -15.83
C ALA A 77 -0.18 7.23 -16.23
N HIS A 78 0.62 6.85 -15.24
CA HIS A 78 1.87 6.11 -15.44
C HIS A 78 1.71 4.60 -15.27
N PHE A 79 0.90 4.15 -14.30
CA PHE A 79 0.79 2.75 -13.93
C PHE A 79 -0.45 2.06 -14.53
N ASP A 80 -0.26 0.83 -14.94
CA ASP A 80 -1.34 -0.08 -15.35
C ASP A 80 -1.95 -0.79 -14.14
N LEU A 81 -1.11 -1.13 -13.16
CA LEU A 81 -1.50 -1.83 -11.93
C LEU A 81 -0.85 -1.19 -10.70
N VAL A 82 -1.62 -1.10 -9.61
CA VAL A 82 -1.15 -0.72 -8.27
C VAL A 82 -1.56 -1.78 -7.27
N PHE A 83 -0.60 -2.27 -6.50
CA PHE A 83 -0.82 -3.14 -5.35
C PHE A 83 -0.71 -2.31 -4.08
N CYS A 84 -1.85 -2.04 -3.46
CA CYS A 84 -1.95 -1.23 -2.26
C CYS A 84 -1.95 -2.08 -0.97
N TRP A 85 -2.13 -3.40 -1.13
CA TRP A 85 -2.21 -4.34 -0.02
C TRP A 85 -3.15 -3.82 1.09
N ASN A 86 -2.78 -3.98 2.35
CA ASN A 86 -3.53 -3.49 3.51
C ASN A 86 -3.07 -2.10 4.01
N LEU A 87 -2.47 -1.30 3.14
CA LEU A 87 -1.90 0.01 3.47
C LEU A 87 -2.87 0.92 4.24
N ALA A 88 -4.12 1.03 3.76
CA ALA A 88 -5.11 1.94 4.33
C ALA A 88 -5.49 1.63 5.78
N ASP A 89 -5.43 0.36 6.17
CA ASP A 89 -5.79 -0.09 7.52
C ASP A 89 -4.76 0.33 8.59
N TYR A 90 -3.50 0.50 8.18
CA TYR A 90 -2.37 0.80 9.06
C TYR A 90 -1.86 2.22 8.93
N MET A 91 -2.30 2.97 7.92
CA MET A 91 -1.93 4.36 7.70
C MET A 91 -2.77 5.30 8.55
N ASP A 92 -2.18 6.42 8.99
CA ASP A 92 -2.92 7.48 9.66
C ASP A 92 -4.09 7.97 8.80
N GLU A 93 -5.22 8.27 9.45
CA GLU A 93 -6.46 8.66 8.76
C GLU A 93 -6.29 9.86 7.84
N SER A 94 -5.49 10.83 8.26
CA SER A 94 -5.27 12.05 7.51
C SER A 94 -4.62 11.79 6.16
N LEU A 95 -3.77 10.74 6.07
CA LEU A 95 -3.04 10.39 4.85
C LEU A 95 -3.82 9.46 3.90
N VAL A 96 -4.82 8.71 4.38
CA VAL A 96 -5.49 7.68 3.57
C VAL A 96 -6.14 8.27 2.31
N LYS A 97 -6.98 9.31 2.47
CA LYS A 97 -7.67 9.94 1.33
C LYS A 97 -6.70 10.61 0.35
N PRO A 98 -5.74 11.42 0.79
CA PRO A 98 -4.73 12.01 -0.08
C PRO A 98 -3.92 10.98 -0.87
N VAL A 99 -3.52 9.89 -0.22
CA VAL A 99 -2.81 8.79 -0.88
C VAL A 99 -3.69 8.15 -1.94
N VAL A 100 -4.94 7.80 -1.65
CA VAL A 100 -5.86 7.21 -2.62
C VAL A 100 -6.12 8.14 -3.81
N ALA A 101 -6.30 9.45 -3.56
CA ALA A 101 -6.43 10.44 -4.63
C ALA A 101 -5.16 10.52 -5.50
N ARG A 102 -3.99 10.43 -4.87
CA ARG A 102 -2.72 10.38 -5.60
C ARG A 102 -2.59 9.11 -6.43
N LEU A 103 -2.97 7.94 -5.88
CA LEU A 103 -2.96 6.67 -6.60
C LEU A 103 -3.90 6.70 -7.80
N TRP A 104 -5.09 7.30 -7.65
CA TRP A 104 -5.98 7.54 -8.78
C TRP A 104 -5.29 8.35 -9.89
N SER A 105 -4.58 9.43 -9.54
CA SER A 105 -3.93 10.29 -10.53
C SER A 105 -2.80 9.60 -11.29
N VAL A 106 -2.03 8.73 -10.65
CA VAL A 106 -0.90 8.02 -11.26
C VAL A 106 -1.30 6.75 -12.02
N LEU A 107 -2.47 6.19 -11.76
CA LEU A 107 -3.05 5.12 -12.56
C LEU A 107 -3.44 5.64 -13.95
N LYS A 108 -3.27 4.82 -14.97
CA LYS A 108 -3.81 5.07 -16.31
C LYS A 108 -5.34 4.94 -16.30
N PRO A 109 -6.07 5.62 -17.21
CA PRO A 109 -7.46 5.27 -17.48
C PRO A 109 -7.59 3.78 -17.82
N GLY A 110 -8.52 3.07 -17.13
CA GLY A 110 -8.63 1.61 -17.20
C GLY A 110 -7.61 0.83 -16.37
N GLY A 111 -6.65 1.50 -15.75
CA GLY A 111 -5.71 0.89 -14.81
C GLY A 111 -6.40 0.41 -13.54
N MET A 112 -5.83 -0.60 -12.90
CA MET A 112 -6.42 -1.27 -11.74
C MET A 112 -5.60 -1.09 -10.47
N LEU A 113 -6.30 -1.01 -9.32
CA LEU A 113 -5.70 -1.02 -8.00
C LEU A 113 -6.30 -2.16 -7.19
N LEU A 114 -5.43 -3.00 -6.61
CA LEU A 114 -5.78 -4.02 -5.65
C LEU A 114 -5.48 -3.52 -4.24
N ALA A 115 -6.47 -3.57 -3.36
CA ALA A 115 -6.32 -3.29 -1.94
C ALA A 115 -6.91 -4.40 -1.09
N PHE A 116 -6.34 -4.58 0.10
CA PHE A 116 -6.85 -5.49 1.13
C PHE A 116 -7.30 -4.68 2.33
N PHE A 117 -8.40 -5.11 2.93
CA PHE A 117 -8.95 -4.50 4.13
C PHE A 117 -9.30 -5.59 5.15
N HIS A 118 -8.96 -5.37 6.41
CA HIS A 118 -9.43 -6.23 7.48
C HIS A 118 -10.96 -6.16 7.60
N THR A 119 -11.55 -7.28 8.01
CA THR A 119 -12.97 -7.31 8.36
C THR A 119 -13.16 -6.78 9.80
N LYS A 120 -14.42 -6.53 10.17
CA LYS A 120 -14.80 -6.06 11.51
C LYS A 120 -14.30 -6.94 12.67
N ASP A 121 -13.96 -8.18 12.39
CA ASP A 121 -13.53 -9.16 13.39
C ASP A 121 -12.02 -9.10 13.66
N ALA A 122 -11.27 -8.28 12.92
CA ALA A 122 -9.86 -8.05 13.17
C ALA A 122 -9.67 -7.24 14.47
N GLY A 123 -8.91 -7.79 15.40
CA GLY A 123 -8.54 -7.08 16.65
C GLY A 123 -7.53 -5.96 16.41
N ALA A 124 -7.37 -5.07 17.40
CA ALA A 124 -6.39 -3.97 17.34
C ALA A 124 -4.94 -4.45 17.15
N ASP A 125 -4.66 -5.68 17.57
CA ASP A 125 -3.35 -6.32 17.45
C ASP A 125 -3.20 -7.14 16.16
N ALA A 126 -4.09 -6.95 15.17
CA ALA A 126 -3.98 -7.63 13.89
C ALA A 126 -2.62 -7.36 13.25
N PRO A 127 -1.88 -8.41 12.87
CA PRO A 127 -0.51 -8.26 12.39
C PRO A 127 -0.47 -7.60 11.02
N CYS A 128 0.48 -6.70 10.81
CA CYS A 128 0.79 -6.16 9.50
C CYS A 128 1.66 -7.15 8.72
N TYR A 129 1.35 -7.36 7.45
CA TYR A 129 2.02 -8.35 6.62
C TYR A 129 2.73 -7.71 5.41
N ARG A 130 3.88 -8.28 5.08
CA ARG A 130 4.46 -8.20 3.75
C ARG A 130 3.86 -9.32 2.91
N TYR A 131 3.41 -8.98 1.72
CA TYR A 131 2.82 -9.94 0.78
C TYR A 131 3.82 -10.32 -0.29
N HIS A 132 4.00 -11.61 -0.49
CA HIS A 132 4.84 -12.19 -1.53
C HIS A 132 3.97 -12.93 -2.53
N ILE A 133 4.01 -12.52 -3.79
CA ILE A 133 3.34 -13.23 -4.87
C ILE A 133 4.15 -14.47 -5.21
N ILE A 134 3.57 -15.65 -4.97
CA ILE A 134 4.17 -16.93 -5.29
C ILE A 134 3.80 -17.33 -6.72
N ASN A 135 2.54 -17.18 -7.06
CA ASN A 135 2.00 -17.40 -8.41
C ASN A 135 0.69 -16.63 -8.57
N GLN A 136 -0.01 -16.84 -9.70
CA GLN A 136 -1.26 -16.14 -10.02
C GLN A 136 -2.40 -16.37 -9.01
N ASP A 137 -2.35 -17.43 -8.22
CA ASP A 137 -3.42 -17.85 -7.32
C ASP A 137 -3.00 -17.90 -5.85
N ALA A 138 -1.71 -17.68 -5.55
CA ALA A 138 -1.16 -17.82 -4.20
C ALA A 138 -0.30 -16.63 -3.77
N LEU A 139 -0.57 -16.17 -2.55
CA LEU A 139 0.22 -15.19 -1.82
C LEU A 139 0.80 -15.86 -0.57
N GLU A 140 2.04 -15.55 -0.26
CA GLU A 140 2.64 -15.81 1.04
C GLU A 140 2.61 -14.52 1.86
N MET A 141 2.22 -14.62 3.12
CA MET A 141 2.17 -13.50 4.05
C MET A 141 3.29 -13.65 5.08
N GLN A 142 4.20 -12.69 5.09
CA GLN A 142 5.26 -12.61 6.09
C GLN A 142 4.92 -11.53 7.10
N HIS A 143 4.80 -11.89 8.38
CA HIS A 143 4.54 -10.94 9.44
C HIS A 143 5.68 -9.92 9.55
N ILE A 144 5.35 -8.62 9.51
CA ILE A 144 6.30 -7.53 9.77
C ILE A 144 6.42 -7.36 11.29
N VAL A 145 7.43 -7.98 11.86
CA VAL A 145 7.72 -7.87 13.30
C VAL A 145 8.65 -6.69 13.55
N ALA A 146 8.29 -5.81 14.50
CA ALA A 146 9.23 -4.87 15.04
C ALA A 146 10.32 -5.64 15.80
N HIS A 147 11.56 -5.62 15.33
CA HIS A 147 12.66 -6.10 16.16
C HIS A 147 13.05 -4.99 17.13
N PRO A 148 12.97 -5.22 18.44
CA PRO A 148 13.69 -4.39 19.38
C PRO A 148 15.18 -4.57 19.08
N GLU A 149 15.86 -3.47 18.75
CA GLU A 149 17.31 -3.36 18.72
C GLU A 149 18.11 -4.30 17.78
N ALA A 150 17.95 -4.17 16.48
CA ALA A 150 19.05 -4.48 15.59
C ALA A 150 19.96 -3.25 15.49
N GLY A 151 20.95 -3.22 16.41
CA GLY A 151 22.15 -2.40 16.45
C GLY A 151 22.14 -1.05 15.73
N ARG A 152 21.95 0.05 16.48
CA ARG A 152 22.42 1.36 16.08
C ARG A 152 23.89 1.28 15.75
N ARG A 153 24.26 1.32 14.47
CA ARG A 153 25.61 1.68 14.07
C ARG A 153 25.76 3.19 14.30
N PRO A 154 26.76 3.65 15.08
CA PRO A 154 27.02 5.07 15.23
C PRO A 154 27.32 5.67 13.86
N GLY A 155 26.52 6.63 13.40
CA GLY A 155 26.76 7.38 12.16
C GLY A 155 25.87 7.04 10.97
N SER A 156 24.93 6.10 11.05
CA SER A 156 23.95 5.86 9.99
C SER A 156 22.80 6.87 10.06
N THR A 157 22.46 7.48 8.92
CA THR A 157 21.26 8.32 8.79
C THR A 157 20.02 7.44 8.90
N ALA A 158 18.90 7.99 9.35
CA ALA A 158 17.63 7.26 9.60
C ALA A 158 17.10 6.48 8.36
N ARG A 159 17.59 6.77 7.17
CA ARG A 159 17.29 6.08 5.91
C ARG A 159 17.97 4.72 5.75
N GLU A 160 19.10 4.49 6.45
CA GLU A 160 19.89 3.25 6.32
C GLU A 160 19.59 2.23 7.43
N THR A 161 19.13 2.69 8.57
CA THR A 161 18.59 1.82 9.61
C THR A 161 17.16 1.51 9.22
N GLY A 162 16.89 0.33 8.70
CA GLY A 162 15.54 -0.21 8.56
C GLY A 162 14.89 -0.27 9.94
N ALA A 163 14.50 0.88 10.47
CA ALA A 163 13.70 0.99 11.68
C ALA A 163 12.41 0.23 11.38
N LYS A 164 12.32 -0.99 11.91
CA LYS A 164 11.14 -1.83 11.75
C LYS A 164 10.04 -1.19 12.58
N ALA A 165 9.23 -0.36 11.93
CA ALA A 165 8.08 0.25 12.55
C ALA A 165 7.11 -0.85 12.99
N ASN A 166 6.63 -0.75 14.22
CA ASN A 166 5.55 -1.61 14.71
C ASN A 166 4.23 -1.00 14.24
N PHE A 167 3.75 -1.46 13.09
CA PHE A 167 2.49 -0.98 12.55
C PHE A 167 1.32 -1.56 13.35
N ARG A 168 0.48 -0.69 13.87
CA ARG A 168 -0.77 -1.06 14.52
C ARG A 168 -1.94 -0.80 13.58
N LEU A 169 -2.92 -1.68 13.63
CA LEU A 169 -4.18 -1.48 12.93
C LEU A 169 -4.83 -0.18 13.42
N GLN A 170 -4.93 0.82 12.55
CA GLN A 170 -5.52 2.12 12.87
C GLN A 170 -7.04 2.07 12.83
N ARG A 171 -7.58 1.32 11.86
CA ARG A 171 -9.02 1.17 11.70
C ARG A 171 -9.39 -0.05 10.88
N VAL A 172 -10.67 -0.42 10.99
CA VAL A 172 -11.32 -1.40 10.13
C VAL A 172 -12.38 -0.67 9.28
N PHE A 173 -12.25 -0.78 7.96
CA PHE A 173 -13.16 -0.16 7.02
C PHE A 173 -14.37 -1.07 6.75
N ASN A 174 -15.59 -0.54 6.87
CA ASN A 174 -16.77 -1.20 6.33
C ASN A 174 -16.94 -0.92 4.83
N ASN A 175 -17.82 -1.66 4.15
CA ASN A 175 -18.04 -1.52 2.70
C ASN A 175 -18.32 -0.08 2.29
N ARG A 176 -19.21 0.61 3.02
CA ARG A 176 -19.59 2.00 2.71
C ARG A 176 -18.39 2.96 2.82
N HIS A 177 -17.52 2.76 3.81
CA HIS A 177 -16.30 3.57 3.94
C HIS A 177 -15.34 3.30 2.77
N ILE A 178 -15.20 2.04 2.35
CA ILE A 178 -14.37 1.66 1.20
C ILE A 178 -14.94 2.24 -0.10
N GLU A 179 -16.25 2.15 -0.33
CA GLU A 179 -16.92 2.76 -1.48
C GLU A 179 -16.71 4.28 -1.53
N ASN A 180 -16.83 4.96 -0.38
CA ASN A 180 -16.55 6.39 -0.30
C ASN A 180 -15.08 6.74 -0.55
N LEU A 181 -14.15 5.88 -0.12
CA LEU A 181 -12.71 6.07 -0.33
C LEU A 181 -12.36 5.99 -1.82
N PHE A 182 -13.00 5.09 -2.56
CA PHE A 182 -12.76 4.85 -3.98
C PHE A 182 -13.84 5.43 -4.90
N ARG A 183 -14.63 6.41 -4.43
CA ARG A 183 -15.77 6.96 -5.17
C ARG A 183 -15.44 7.56 -6.55
N ASP A 184 -14.19 8.00 -6.74
CA ASP A 184 -13.72 8.62 -7.99
C ASP A 184 -13.25 7.57 -9.01
N PHE A 185 -13.21 6.29 -8.63
CA PHE A 185 -12.90 5.18 -9.53
C PHE A 185 -14.14 4.76 -10.32
N ALA A 186 -13.94 4.31 -11.55
CA ALA A 186 -15.02 3.92 -12.46
C ALA A 186 -15.78 2.67 -11.99
N SER A 187 -15.09 1.76 -11.30
CA SER A 187 -15.73 0.55 -10.75
C SER A 187 -15.01 0.06 -9.50
N ILE A 188 -15.79 -0.62 -8.65
CA ILE A 188 -15.30 -1.29 -7.45
C ILE A 188 -15.88 -2.70 -7.36
N LYS A 189 -15.05 -3.69 -7.05
CA LYS A 189 -15.44 -5.08 -6.83
C LYS A 189 -14.89 -5.56 -5.51
N PHE A 190 -15.73 -6.23 -4.74
CA PHE A 190 -15.41 -6.83 -3.47
C PHE A 190 -15.32 -8.35 -3.61
N PHE A 191 -14.25 -8.93 -3.10
CA PHE A 191 -14.09 -10.37 -2.99
C PHE A 191 -13.87 -10.72 -1.52
N LEU A 192 -14.55 -11.76 -1.07
CA LEU A 192 -14.30 -12.30 0.26
C LEU A 192 -13.03 -13.15 0.19
N ALA A 193 -11.98 -12.67 0.84
CA ALA A 193 -10.77 -13.45 1.02
C ALA A 193 -10.90 -14.34 2.29
N ARG A 194 -10.00 -15.32 2.43
CA ARG A 194 -9.84 -16.07 3.67
C ARG A 194 -9.19 -15.19 4.73
N ASP A 195 -9.21 -15.62 5.98
CA ASP A 195 -8.44 -15.03 7.08
C ASP A 195 -8.83 -13.60 7.45
N ASN A 196 -10.13 -13.29 7.47
CA ASN A 196 -10.66 -11.99 7.86
C ASN A 196 -10.13 -10.81 7.02
N VAL A 197 -9.77 -11.06 5.77
CA VAL A 197 -9.35 -10.05 4.80
C VAL A 197 -10.36 -9.95 3.68
N ARG A 198 -10.70 -8.73 3.31
CA ARG A 198 -11.51 -8.39 2.13
C ARG A 198 -10.60 -7.89 1.03
N GLU A 199 -10.64 -8.53 -0.12
CA GLU A 199 -9.97 -8.08 -1.33
C GLU A 199 -10.87 -7.07 -2.06
N VAL A 200 -10.33 -5.96 -2.48
CA VAL A 200 -11.02 -4.90 -3.21
C VAL A 200 -10.22 -4.58 -4.47
N LEU A 201 -10.88 -4.70 -5.61
CA LEU A 201 -10.33 -4.32 -6.90
C LEU A 201 -11.09 -3.12 -7.45
N VAL A 202 -10.38 -2.05 -7.75
CA VAL A 202 -10.95 -0.85 -8.35
C VAL A 202 -10.31 -0.55 -9.70
N VAL A 203 -11.06 0.08 -10.59
CA VAL A 203 -10.61 0.50 -11.92
C VAL A 203 -10.76 2.01 -12.04
N ARG A 204 -9.74 2.69 -12.55
CA ARG A 204 -9.79 4.12 -12.86
C ARG A 204 -10.55 4.39 -14.14
#